data_1460bfb3e25f5499e1bd4459ce392b84
#
_entry.id   1460bfb3e25f5499e1bd4459ce392b84
#
_cell.length_a   1.000
_cell.length_b   1.000
_cell.length_c   1.000
_cell.angle_alpha   90.00
_cell.angle_beta   90.00
_cell.angle_gamma   90.00
#
_symmetry.space_group_name_H-M   'P 1'
#
loop_
_entity.id
_entity.type
_entity.pdbx_description
1 polymer ?
#
loop_
_entity_poly.entity_id
_entity_poly.type
_entity_poly.pdbx_seq_one_letter_code
_entity_poly.pdbx_strand_id
1 'polypeptide(L)'
;MLSMQNNREKQQRKVNIMKEIVVISGKGGTGKTSIVAAFAALAGKKVLADCDVDAADLHLVLNPRIEHREDFSGGKKAKILEDKCISCDRCIEECRFDAIHYPVLGNGKTADTPYINPIFCEGCGVCVRVCPVEAISFEPAVNGAWYTSSTNYGPMVHAKLGMAEGNSGKLVTLIRQKARDIAGRDNLDYIIIDGSPGIGCPVIASITGSDLVLVVTEPTLSGQHDLLRVAQLTAHFRIPTIVCVNKWDLNADITEQIEGEAKERGVQAAGRIRYDPAITEAQIMKTSIVEYTDGAVSDDIKAVWQNVLHALA
;
A
#
# COMPACT_ATOMS: atom_id res chain seq x y z
N MET A 1 33.87 36.04 -30.73
CA MET A 1 32.53 36.06 -30.09
C MET A 1 31.69 34.80 -30.37
N LEU A 2 32.19 33.81 -31.10
CA LEU A 2 31.48 32.55 -31.41
C LEU A 2 31.82 31.39 -30.46
N SER A 3 32.80 31.53 -29.56
CA SER A 3 33.20 30.44 -28.62
C SER A 3 32.50 30.47 -27.24
N MET A 4 31.77 31.51 -26.92
CA MET A 4 31.03 31.64 -25.63
C MET A 4 29.55 31.24 -25.69
N GLN A 5 29.00 31.03 -26.88
CA GLN A 5 27.62 30.56 -27.04
C GLN A 5 27.50 29.06 -26.97
N ASN A 6 28.54 28.28 -27.25
CA ASN A 6 28.50 26.81 -27.25
C ASN A 6 28.63 26.15 -25.88
N ASN A 7 28.92 26.92 -24.82
CA ASN A 7 29.01 26.38 -23.45
C ASN A 7 27.71 26.55 -22.63
N ARG A 8 26.71 27.29 -23.14
CA ARG A 8 25.41 27.45 -22.49
C ARG A 8 24.40 26.40 -22.92
N GLU A 9 24.58 25.76 -24.07
CA GLU A 9 23.63 24.71 -24.53
C GLU A 9 23.96 23.30 -24.02
N LYS A 10 25.12 23.09 -23.40
CA LYS A 10 25.50 21.80 -22.77
C LYS A 10 25.08 21.62 -21.32
N GLN A 11 24.40 22.57 -20.73
CA GLN A 11 23.57 22.33 -19.55
C GLN A 11 22.22 21.77 -20.02
N GLN A 12 22.26 20.64 -20.76
CA GLN A 12 21.11 19.79 -20.92
C GLN A 12 20.57 19.50 -19.50
N ARG A 13 19.40 20.07 -19.20
CA ARG A 13 18.58 19.66 -18.08
C ARG A 13 18.60 18.11 -18.12
N LYS A 14 19.32 17.47 -17.20
CA LYS A 14 19.02 16.09 -16.84
C LYS A 14 17.53 16.16 -16.48
N VAL A 15 16.67 15.67 -17.34
CA VAL A 15 15.29 15.37 -16.95
C VAL A 15 15.48 14.39 -15.82
N ASN A 16 15.32 14.85 -14.60
CA ASN A 16 15.42 14.00 -13.44
C ASN A 16 14.22 13.08 -13.55
N ILE A 17 14.44 11.85 -14.02
CA ILE A 17 13.40 10.86 -14.18
C ILE A 17 13.07 10.41 -12.75
N MET A 18 11.96 10.88 -12.23
CA MET A 18 11.41 10.47 -10.95
C MET A 18 11.36 8.94 -10.87
N LYS A 19 11.88 8.37 -9.78
CA LYS A 19 11.93 6.93 -9.54
C LYS A 19 10.92 6.51 -8.49
N GLU A 20 10.18 5.46 -8.78
CA GLU A 20 9.15 4.91 -7.91
C GLU A 20 9.63 3.60 -7.28
N ILE A 21 9.88 3.62 -5.96
CA ILE A 21 10.38 2.51 -5.15
C ILE A 21 9.23 1.99 -4.30
N VAL A 22 8.90 0.72 -4.44
CA VAL A 22 7.85 0.09 -3.64
C VAL A 22 8.47 -0.91 -2.68
N VAL A 23 8.18 -0.75 -1.40
CA VAL A 23 8.57 -1.70 -0.36
C VAL A 23 7.35 -2.54 -0.01
N ILE A 24 7.45 -3.85 -0.19
CA ILE A 24 6.37 -4.81 0.11
C ILE A 24 6.88 -5.97 0.94
N SER A 25 5.96 -6.79 1.42
CA SER A 25 6.28 -8.03 2.14
C SER A 25 5.24 -9.11 1.84
N GLY A 26 5.60 -10.36 2.02
CA GLY A 26 4.67 -11.47 1.85
C GLY A 26 3.60 -11.55 2.95
N LYS A 27 3.92 -11.08 4.18
CA LYS A 27 3.02 -11.04 5.34
C LYS A 27 3.18 -9.74 6.13
N GLY A 28 2.22 -9.44 7.01
CA GLY A 28 2.34 -8.34 7.97
C GLY A 28 3.41 -8.59 9.05
N GLY A 29 3.91 -7.52 9.67
CA GLY A 29 4.84 -7.60 10.80
C GLY A 29 6.32 -7.82 10.46
N THR A 30 6.70 -7.86 9.17
CA THR A 30 8.09 -8.06 8.73
C THR A 30 9.02 -6.84 8.95
N GLY A 31 8.50 -5.72 9.45
CA GLY A 31 9.27 -4.49 9.64
C GLY A 31 9.33 -3.56 8.41
N LYS A 32 8.52 -3.81 7.39
CA LYS A 32 8.42 -3.02 6.17
C LYS A 32 8.30 -1.51 6.44
N THR A 33 7.32 -1.10 7.24
CA THR A 33 7.05 0.32 7.58
C THR A 33 8.22 1.01 8.27
N SER A 34 8.97 0.30 9.14
CA SER A 34 10.17 0.85 9.79
C SER A 34 11.30 1.12 8.78
N ILE A 35 11.45 0.22 7.79
CA ILE A 35 12.42 0.37 6.70
C ILE A 35 12.03 1.55 5.81
N VAL A 36 10.73 1.68 5.48
CA VAL A 36 10.22 2.83 4.70
C VAL A 36 10.45 4.14 5.44
N ALA A 37 10.21 4.18 6.75
CA ALA A 37 10.49 5.37 7.59
C ALA A 37 12.00 5.71 7.61
N ALA A 38 12.87 4.69 7.62
CA ALA A 38 14.31 4.91 7.51
C ALA A 38 14.70 5.44 6.12
N PHE A 39 14.15 4.91 5.05
CA PHE A 39 14.36 5.41 3.70
C PHE A 39 13.82 6.84 3.54
N ALA A 40 12.73 7.18 4.23
CA ALA A 40 12.23 8.54 4.29
C ALA A 40 13.26 9.51 4.89
N ALA A 41 14.04 9.10 5.88
CA ALA A 41 15.11 9.92 6.45
C ALA A 41 16.35 10.00 5.53
N LEU A 42 16.69 8.90 4.85
CA LEU A 42 17.91 8.78 4.04
C LEU A 42 17.79 9.38 2.63
N ALA A 43 16.60 9.31 2.03
CA ALA A 43 16.38 9.80 0.67
C ALA A 43 16.43 11.34 0.60
N GLY A 44 16.84 11.86 -0.55
CA GLY A 44 16.81 13.28 -0.87
C GLY A 44 15.38 13.80 -1.13
N LYS A 45 15.16 14.46 -2.25
CA LYS A 45 13.85 14.99 -2.65
C LYS A 45 12.86 13.87 -2.96
N LYS A 46 11.90 13.65 -2.08
CA LYS A 46 10.93 12.56 -2.20
C LYS A 46 9.53 12.95 -1.73
N VAL A 47 8.56 12.17 -2.18
CA VAL A 47 7.23 12.05 -1.59
C VAL A 47 7.05 10.63 -1.06
N LEU A 48 6.32 10.50 0.04
CA LEU A 48 5.99 9.23 0.68
C LEU A 48 4.55 8.84 0.33
N ALA A 49 4.30 7.55 0.12
CA ALA A 49 2.96 7.03 -0.12
C ALA A 49 2.71 5.81 0.77
N ASP A 50 1.72 5.90 1.66
CA ASP A 50 1.27 4.75 2.45
C ASP A 50 0.12 4.05 1.69
N CYS A 51 0.46 2.95 1.06
CA CYS A 51 -0.44 2.11 0.28
C CYS A 51 -0.89 0.86 1.05
N ASP A 52 -0.51 0.69 2.32
CA ASP A 52 -1.06 -0.33 3.21
C ASP A 52 -2.37 0.15 3.83
N VAL A 53 -3.38 0.38 2.96
CA VAL A 53 -4.64 1.06 3.32
C VAL A 53 -5.51 0.27 4.29
N ASP A 54 -5.26 -1.02 4.46
CA ASP A 54 -5.97 -1.89 5.40
C ASP A 54 -5.35 -1.80 6.81
N ALA A 55 -4.03 -1.52 6.89
CA ALA A 55 -3.27 -1.37 8.13
C ALA A 55 -2.23 -0.25 8.00
N ALA A 56 -2.71 0.97 7.72
CA ALA A 56 -1.86 2.13 7.51
C ALA A 56 -1.14 2.53 8.80
N ASP A 57 0.15 2.23 8.91
CA ASP A 57 0.96 2.44 10.12
C ASP A 57 2.09 3.47 9.93
N LEU A 58 2.40 3.86 8.69
CA LEU A 58 3.47 4.81 8.40
C LEU A 58 3.24 6.17 9.08
N HIS A 59 1.97 6.58 9.21
CA HIS A 59 1.59 7.80 9.90
C HIS A 59 1.90 7.78 11.41
N LEU A 60 1.97 6.60 12.04
CA LEU A 60 2.31 6.46 13.46
C LEU A 60 3.78 6.77 13.71
N VAL A 61 4.65 6.43 12.75
CA VAL A 61 6.10 6.65 12.85
C VAL A 61 6.47 8.08 12.42
N LEU A 62 5.88 8.57 11.33
CA LEU A 62 6.26 9.87 10.74
C LEU A 62 5.49 11.07 11.30
N ASN A 63 4.47 10.84 12.14
CA ASN A 63 3.66 11.85 12.80
C ASN A 63 3.24 13.02 11.87
N PRO A 64 2.52 12.73 10.75
CA PRO A 64 2.22 13.71 9.72
C PRO A 64 1.23 14.77 10.21
N ARG A 65 1.38 16.01 9.71
CA ARG A 65 0.37 17.05 9.82
C ARG A 65 -0.52 17.02 8.59
N ILE A 66 -1.79 16.70 8.75
CA ILE A 66 -2.78 16.64 7.66
C ILE A 66 -2.98 18.06 7.11
N GLU A 67 -2.83 18.21 5.80
CA GLU A 67 -3.05 19.45 5.03
C GLU A 67 -4.34 19.40 4.22
N HIS A 68 -4.69 18.22 3.71
CA HIS A 68 -5.91 18.01 2.94
C HIS A 68 -6.51 16.64 3.25
N ARG A 69 -7.85 16.58 3.27
CA ARG A 69 -8.64 15.36 3.41
C ARG A 69 -9.76 15.36 2.39
N GLU A 70 -9.97 14.22 1.74
CA GLU A 70 -11.08 14.02 0.81
C GLU A 70 -11.67 12.62 1.00
N ASP A 71 -12.99 12.51 0.90
CA ASP A 71 -13.68 11.23 0.99
C ASP A 71 -13.42 10.40 -0.28
N PHE A 72 -13.18 9.10 -0.09
CA PHE A 72 -12.99 8.14 -1.17
C PHE A 72 -14.27 7.35 -1.42
N SER A 73 -14.74 7.39 -2.67
CA SER A 73 -15.84 6.58 -3.14
C SER A 73 -15.33 5.60 -4.21
N GLY A 74 -15.06 4.36 -3.79
CA GLY A 74 -14.51 3.31 -4.66
C GLY A 74 -15.55 2.42 -5.32
N GLY A 75 -16.78 2.45 -4.85
CA GLY A 75 -17.86 1.58 -5.28
C GLY A 75 -19.25 2.17 -5.06
N LYS A 76 -20.25 1.33 -5.23
CA LYS A 76 -21.65 1.67 -4.98
C LYS A 76 -22.22 0.69 -3.95
N LYS A 77 -23.22 1.11 -3.19
CA LYS A 77 -24.00 0.25 -2.30
C LYS A 77 -25.46 0.27 -2.72
N ALA A 78 -26.11 -0.87 -2.61
CA ALA A 78 -27.53 -0.99 -2.87
C ALA A 78 -28.32 -0.72 -1.58
N LYS A 79 -29.47 -0.06 -1.71
CA LYS A 79 -30.41 0.19 -0.60
C LYS A 79 -31.85 0.00 -1.09
N ILE A 80 -32.66 -0.75 -0.33
CA ILE A 80 -34.09 -0.94 -0.65
C ILE A 80 -34.86 0.34 -0.28
N LEU A 81 -35.71 0.77 -1.21
CA LEU A 81 -36.69 1.84 -1.02
C LEU A 81 -37.99 1.19 -0.56
N GLU A 82 -38.25 1.30 0.75
CA GLU A 82 -39.36 0.61 1.42
C GLU A 82 -40.72 0.96 0.84
N ASP A 83 -40.90 2.23 0.41
CA ASP A 83 -42.11 2.75 -0.20
C ASP A 83 -42.45 2.14 -1.57
N LYS A 84 -41.45 1.54 -2.24
CA LYS A 84 -41.57 0.90 -3.55
C LYS A 84 -41.51 -0.62 -3.51
N CYS A 85 -40.97 -1.17 -2.43
CA CYS A 85 -40.73 -2.60 -2.31
C CYS A 85 -42.04 -3.38 -2.16
N ILE A 86 -42.19 -4.42 -2.97
CA ILE A 86 -43.35 -5.35 -2.92
C ILE A 86 -43.02 -6.69 -2.26
N SER A 87 -41.85 -6.80 -1.63
CA SER A 87 -41.37 -7.99 -0.89
C SER A 87 -41.44 -9.30 -1.68
N CYS A 88 -41.01 -9.25 -2.96
CA CYS A 88 -41.05 -10.38 -3.90
C CYS A 88 -39.88 -11.34 -3.82
N ASP A 89 -38.92 -11.12 -2.92
CA ASP A 89 -37.73 -11.92 -2.57
C ASP A 89 -36.68 -12.16 -3.67
N ARG A 90 -36.89 -11.74 -4.90
CA ARG A 90 -35.96 -11.95 -6.03
C ARG A 90 -34.56 -11.43 -5.73
N CYS A 91 -34.42 -10.31 -5.03
CA CYS A 91 -33.11 -9.75 -4.65
C CYS A 91 -32.41 -10.60 -3.60
N ILE A 92 -33.14 -11.28 -2.71
CA ILE A 92 -32.62 -12.21 -1.70
C ILE A 92 -32.08 -13.46 -2.41
N GLU A 93 -32.89 -14.07 -3.29
CA GLU A 93 -32.53 -15.29 -4.02
C GLU A 93 -31.28 -15.15 -4.87
N GLU A 94 -31.06 -13.96 -5.46
CA GLU A 94 -29.93 -13.66 -6.34
C GLU A 94 -28.68 -13.11 -5.62
N CYS A 95 -28.78 -12.83 -4.32
CA CYS A 95 -27.65 -12.29 -3.56
C CYS A 95 -26.66 -13.38 -3.15
N ARG A 96 -25.50 -13.44 -3.81
CA ARG A 96 -24.42 -14.39 -3.49
C ARG A 96 -23.64 -14.07 -2.22
N PHE A 97 -23.89 -12.91 -1.61
CA PHE A 97 -23.13 -12.38 -0.48
C PHE A 97 -23.93 -12.43 0.82
N ASP A 98 -25.11 -13.04 0.81
CA ASP A 98 -26.00 -13.10 1.98
C ASP A 98 -26.26 -11.71 2.61
N ALA A 99 -26.22 -10.66 1.78
CA ALA A 99 -26.36 -9.29 2.25
C ALA A 99 -27.81 -8.84 2.46
N ILE A 100 -28.80 -9.61 2.00
CA ILE A 100 -30.21 -9.20 1.95
C ILE A 100 -31.06 -10.16 2.77
N HIS A 101 -31.70 -9.65 3.80
CA HIS A 101 -32.52 -10.45 4.70
C HIS A 101 -33.65 -9.58 5.34
N TYR A 102 -34.63 -10.22 5.90
CA TYR A 102 -35.64 -9.55 6.68
C TYR A 102 -35.13 -9.32 8.10
N PRO A 103 -35.03 -8.06 8.58
CA PRO A 103 -34.57 -7.79 9.93
C PRO A 103 -35.59 -8.22 10.98
N VAL A 104 -35.10 -8.75 12.10
CA VAL A 104 -35.91 -9.03 13.28
C VAL A 104 -36.07 -7.74 14.10
N LEU A 105 -37.29 -7.30 14.32
CA LEU A 105 -37.63 -6.12 15.09
C LEU A 105 -37.48 -6.35 16.61
N GLY A 106 -37.32 -5.27 17.39
CA GLY A 106 -37.15 -5.36 18.84
C GLY A 106 -38.30 -6.05 19.61
N ASN A 107 -39.45 -6.25 18.97
CA ASN A 107 -40.61 -7.01 19.49
C ASN A 107 -40.60 -8.51 19.08
N GLY A 108 -39.53 -8.99 18.45
CA GLY A 108 -39.34 -10.36 17.95
C GLY A 108 -40.10 -10.68 16.67
N LYS A 109 -40.78 -9.72 16.03
CA LYS A 109 -41.40 -9.91 14.71
C LYS A 109 -40.40 -9.62 13.59
N THR A 110 -40.56 -10.31 12.48
CA THR A 110 -39.82 -10.02 11.24
C THR A 110 -40.43 -8.78 10.57
N ALA A 111 -39.59 -7.92 10.00
CA ALA A 111 -40.07 -6.78 9.23
C ALA A 111 -40.76 -7.23 7.93
N ASP A 112 -41.68 -6.42 7.41
CA ASP A 112 -42.41 -6.72 6.17
C ASP A 112 -41.57 -6.45 4.90
N THR A 113 -40.48 -5.70 5.01
CA THR A 113 -39.57 -5.35 3.92
C THR A 113 -38.17 -5.85 4.20
N PRO A 114 -37.50 -6.48 3.22
CA PRO A 114 -36.11 -6.90 3.39
C PRO A 114 -35.18 -5.70 3.46
N TYR A 115 -34.01 -5.90 4.08
CA TYR A 115 -32.97 -4.90 4.27
C TYR A 115 -31.65 -5.40 3.65
N ILE A 116 -30.91 -4.50 3.02
CA ILE A 116 -29.56 -4.78 2.53
C ILE A 116 -28.54 -4.33 3.57
N ASN A 117 -27.82 -5.30 4.16
CA ASN A 117 -26.74 -5.01 5.09
C ASN A 117 -25.55 -4.40 4.33
N PRO A 118 -25.16 -3.14 4.59
CA PRO A 118 -24.09 -2.47 3.85
C PRO A 118 -22.71 -3.10 4.09
N ILE A 119 -22.52 -3.84 5.20
CA ILE A 119 -21.25 -4.53 5.50
C ILE A 119 -21.05 -5.73 4.56
N PHE A 120 -22.10 -6.50 4.29
CA PHE A 120 -22.04 -7.68 3.43
C PHE A 120 -22.31 -7.35 1.94
N CYS A 121 -22.78 -6.15 1.64
CA CYS A 121 -23.06 -5.75 0.26
C CYS A 121 -21.76 -5.41 -0.50
N GLU A 122 -21.42 -6.22 -1.48
CA GLU A 122 -20.25 -6.02 -2.36
C GLU A 122 -20.49 -5.05 -3.53
N GLY A 123 -21.68 -4.43 -3.60
CA GLY A 123 -21.97 -3.44 -4.64
C GLY A 123 -21.98 -4.00 -6.07
N CYS A 124 -22.31 -5.28 -6.25
CA CYS A 124 -22.33 -5.94 -7.56
C CYS A 124 -23.50 -5.51 -8.47
N GLY A 125 -24.57 -4.94 -7.90
CA GLY A 125 -25.73 -4.41 -8.61
C GLY A 125 -26.69 -5.46 -9.18
N VAL A 126 -26.52 -6.76 -8.88
CA VAL A 126 -27.44 -7.83 -9.36
C VAL A 126 -28.84 -7.60 -8.86
N CYS A 127 -29.03 -7.31 -7.56
CA CYS A 127 -30.33 -7.04 -6.95
C CYS A 127 -31.08 -5.88 -7.62
N VAL A 128 -30.36 -4.86 -8.11
CA VAL A 128 -30.96 -3.74 -8.86
C VAL A 128 -31.54 -4.20 -10.19
N ARG A 129 -30.85 -5.11 -10.89
CA ARG A 129 -31.27 -5.60 -12.22
C ARG A 129 -32.49 -6.54 -12.15
N VAL A 130 -32.60 -7.30 -11.05
CA VAL A 130 -33.67 -8.28 -10.91
C VAL A 130 -34.94 -7.72 -10.23
N CYS A 131 -34.87 -6.49 -9.71
CA CYS A 131 -36.00 -5.84 -9.05
C CYS A 131 -37.06 -5.42 -10.07
N PRO A 132 -38.28 -6.02 -10.05
CA PRO A 132 -39.30 -5.77 -11.07
C PRO A 132 -39.97 -4.41 -10.95
N VAL A 133 -39.80 -3.74 -9.79
CA VAL A 133 -40.46 -2.45 -9.46
C VAL A 133 -39.45 -1.32 -9.21
N GLU A 134 -38.17 -1.55 -9.55
CA GLU A 134 -37.09 -0.57 -9.37
C GLU A 134 -37.02 0.00 -7.94
N ALA A 135 -37.28 -0.83 -6.93
CA ALA A 135 -37.30 -0.47 -5.54
C ALA A 135 -35.89 -0.50 -4.88
N ILE A 136 -34.80 -0.53 -5.65
CA ILE A 136 -33.43 -0.57 -5.11
C ILE A 136 -32.62 0.59 -5.69
N SER A 137 -32.23 1.53 -4.82
CA SER A 137 -31.26 2.57 -5.19
C SER A 137 -29.84 2.00 -5.20
N PHE A 138 -28.96 2.55 -6.05
CA PHE A 138 -27.59 2.08 -6.23
C PHE A 138 -26.66 3.27 -6.40
N GLU A 139 -26.27 3.82 -5.25
CA GLU A 139 -25.56 5.08 -5.15
C GLU A 139 -24.07 4.88 -4.83
N PRO A 140 -23.19 5.83 -5.23
CA PRO A 140 -21.82 5.85 -4.77
C PRO A 140 -21.77 5.82 -3.25
N ALA A 141 -20.87 4.98 -2.70
CA ALA A 141 -20.68 4.86 -1.26
C ALA A 141 -19.30 5.42 -0.89
N VAL A 142 -19.25 6.17 0.22
CA VAL A 142 -17.96 6.57 0.80
C VAL A 142 -17.36 5.34 1.50
N ASN A 143 -16.24 4.86 0.96
CA ASN A 143 -15.57 3.65 1.43
C ASN A 143 -14.33 3.98 2.29
N GLY A 144 -13.94 5.23 2.40
CA GLY A 144 -12.76 5.66 3.13
C GLY A 144 -12.47 7.14 2.93
N ALA A 145 -11.26 7.54 3.28
CA ALA A 145 -10.75 8.88 3.02
C ALA A 145 -9.26 8.82 2.66
N TRP A 146 -8.79 9.74 1.85
CA TRP A 146 -7.38 9.93 1.56
C TRP A 146 -6.93 11.32 2.00
N TYR A 147 -5.63 11.44 2.24
CA TYR A 147 -5.02 12.62 2.84
C TYR A 147 -3.73 13.00 2.13
N THR A 148 -3.45 14.29 2.04
CA THR A 148 -2.09 14.79 1.87
C THR A 148 -1.63 15.42 3.17
N SER A 149 -0.40 15.19 3.53
CA SER A 149 0.18 15.62 4.80
C SER A 149 1.63 16.06 4.62
N SER A 150 2.10 16.92 5.49
CA SER A 150 3.51 17.25 5.64
C SER A 150 4.12 16.43 6.78
N THR A 151 5.35 15.96 6.57
CA THR A 151 6.17 15.29 7.59
C THR A 151 7.53 15.97 7.68
N ASN A 152 8.33 15.64 8.70
CA ASN A 152 9.71 16.07 8.80
C ASN A 152 10.58 15.60 7.62
N TYR A 153 10.13 14.57 6.91
CA TYR A 153 10.86 13.92 5.81
C TYR A 153 10.35 14.32 4.41
N GLY A 154 9.31 15.14 4.34
CA GLY A 154 8.70 15.61 3.10
C GLY A 154 7.19 15.35 3.02
N PRO A 155 6.56 15.60 1.87
CA PRO A 155 5.13 15.37 1.69
C PRO A 155 4.81 13.88 1.73
N MET A 156 3.61 13.56 2.23
CA MET A 156 3.09 12.21 2.36
C MET A 156 1.65 12.14 1.86
N VAL A 157 1.35 11.10 1.08
CA VAL A 157 -0.02 10.72 0.70
C VAL A 157 -0.37 9.43 1.39
N HIS A 158 -1.49 9.40 2.07
CA HIS A 158 -1.96 8.22 2.78
C HIS A 158 -3.49 8.13 2.76
N ALA A 159 -4.04 7.00 3.13
CA ALA A 159 -5.48 6.81 3.21
C ALA A 159 -5.88 5.93 4.38
N LYS A 160 -7.17 5.96 4.67
CA LYS A 160 -7.81 5.07 5.61
C LYS A 160 -9.06 4.50 4.97
N LEU A 161 -9.09 3.19 4.80
CA LEU A 161 -10.28 2.48 4.37
C LEU A 161 -11.29 2.37 5.53
N GLY A 162 -12.57 2.42 5.21
CA GLY A 162 -13.64 2.17 6.19
C GLY A 162 -13.64 0.71 6.64
N MET A 163 -14.21 0.44 7.82
CA MET A 163 -14.33 -0.93 8.32
C MET A 163 -15.14 -1.81 7.37
N ALA A 164 -14.61 -2.98 7.04
CA ALA A 164 -15.23 -3.95 6.13
C ALA A 164 -15.53 -3.39 4.72
N GLU A 165 -14.81 -2.36 4.28
CA GLU A 165 -14.96 -1.79 2.95
C GLU A 165 -13.99 -2.44 1.96
N GLY A 166 -14.49 -2.75 0.76
CA GLY A 166 -13.69 -3.22 -0.36
C GLY A 166 -13.01 -2.09 -1.14
N ASN A 167 -12.44 -2.45 -2.30
CA ASN A 167 -11.81 -1.51 -3.25
C ASN A 167 -10.46 -0.94 -2.81
N SER A 168 -9.73 -1.62 -1.92
CA SER A 168 -8.37 -1.25 -1.51
C SER A 168 -7.42 -1.00 -2.71
N GLY A 169 -7.49 -1.82 -3.76
CA GLY A 169 -6.69 -1.62 -4.97
C GLY A 169 -6.97 -0.30 -5.71
N LYS A 170 -8.24 0.17 -5.75
CA LYS A 170 -8.57 1.48 -6.34
C LYS A 170 -8.04 2.62 -5.49
N LEU A 171 -8.14 2.50 -4.16
CA LEU A 171 -7.62 3.49 -3.23
C LEU A 171 -6.10 3.60 -3.33
N VAL A 172 -5.39 2.47 -3.39
CA VAL A 172 -3.94 2.41 -3.63
C VAL A 172 -3.56 3.11 -4.94
N THR A 173 -4.30 2.84 -6.02
CA THR A 173 -4.06 3.51 -7.31
C THR A 173 -4.23 5.02 -7.20
N LEU A 174 -5.24 5.50 -6.46
CA LEU A 174 -5.46 6.93 -6.21
C LEU A 174 -4.29 7.54 -5.41
N ILE A 175 -3.84 6.89 -4.33
CA ILE A 175 -2.72 7.37 -3.49
C ILE A 175 -1.46 7.52 -4.36
N ARG A 176 -1.13 6.51 -5.15
CA ARG A 176 0.03 6.54 -6.05
C ARG A 176 -0.06 7.67 -7.07
N GLN A 177 -1.25 7.87 -7.67
CA GLN A 177 -1.45 8.96 -8.63
C GLN A 177 -1.24 10.32 -7.95
N LYS A 178 -1.78 10.53 -6.75
CA LYS A 178 -1.59 11.77 -5.99
C LYS A 178 -0.11 11.99 -5.60
N ALA A 179 0.61 10.92 -5.25
CA ALA A 179 2.05 11.00 -5.00
C ALA A 179 2.83 11.41 -6.26
N ARG A 180 2.49 10.85 -7.43
CA ARG A 180 3.07 11.28 -8.73
C ARG A 180 2.78 12.73 -9.05
N ASP A 181 1.55 13.19 -8.81
CA ASP A 181 1.15 14.58 -9.05
C ASP A 181 2.00 15.55 -8.18
N ILE A 182 2.21 15.20 -6.90
CA ILE A 182 3.06 15.98 -5.98
C ILE A 182 4.52 15.94 -6.45
N ALA A 183 5.04 14.75 -6.78
CA ALA A 183 6.42 14.59 -7.22
C ALA A 183 6.71 15.40 -8.50
N GLY A 184 5.79 15.38 -9.46
CA GLY A 184 5.91 16.15 -10.70
C GLY A 184 5.83 17.66 -10.47
N ARG A 185 4.89 18.13 -9.63
CA ARG A 185 4.73 19.53 -9.29
C ARG A 185 5.95 20.10 -8.57
N ASP A 186 6.48 19.35 -7.60
CA ASP A 186 7.55 19.80 -6.72
C ASP A 186 8.96 19.37 -7.18
N ASN A 187 9.04 18.75 -8.36
CA ASN A 187 10.28 18.25 -8.98
C ASN A 187 11.08 17.36 -8.02
N LEU A 188 10.42 16.33 -7.47
CA LEU A 188 11.01 15.38 -6.55
C LEU A 188 11.66 14.22 -7.31
N ASP A 189 12.69 13.62 -6.70
CA ASP A 189 13.51 12.56 -7.32
C ASP A 189 12.91 11.17 -7.11
N TYR A 190 12.22 10.99 -5.97
CA TYR A 190 11.72 9.67 -5.55
C TYR A 190 10.26 9.72 -5.10
N ILE A 191 9.53 8.63 -5.40
CA ILE A 191 8.32 8.23 -4.68
C ILE A 191 8.68 6.96 -3.91
N ILE A 192 8.58 7.01 -2.57
CA ILE A 192 8.82 5.85 -1.71
C ILE A 192 7.47 5.37 -1.19
N ILE A 193 7.13 4.13 -1.52
CA ILE A 193 5.81 3.55 -1.26
C ILE A 193 5.93 2.46 -0.20
N ASP A 194 5.20 2.62 0.90
CA ASP A 194 4.89 1.54 1.83
C ASP A 194 3.72 0.74 1.26
N GLY A 195 3.99 -0.38 0.62
CA GLY A 195 2.98 -1.19 -0.06
C GLY A 195 2.31 -2.18 0.89
N SER A 196 1.13 -2.67 0.50
CA SER A 196 0.42 -3.70 1.28
C SER A 196 1.17 -5.02 1.33
N PRO A 197 0.99 -5.83 2.37
CA PRO A 197 1.53 -7.20 2.41
C PRO A 197 0.73 -8.18 1.54
N GLY A 198 1.35 -9.30 1.18
CA GLY A 198 0.72 -10.39 0.43
C GLY A 198 0.85 -10.29 -1.08
N ILE A 199 -0.16 -10.79 -1.81
CA ILE A 199 -0.18 -10.84 -3.29
C ILE A 199 -1.54 -10.41 -3.89
N GLY A 200 -2.41 -9.82 -3.10
CA GLY A 200 -3.75 -9.41 -3.51
C GLY A 200 -3.79 -8.15 -4.38
N CYS A 201 -5.00 -7.70 -4.71
CA CYS A 201 -5.24 -6.51 -5.52
C CYS A 201 -4.49 -5.25 -5.05
N PRO A 202 -4.41 -4.94 -3.72
CA PRO A 202 -3.67 -3.77 -3.27
C PRO A 202 -2.16 -3.87 -3.53
N VAL A 203 -1.58 -5.08 -3.42
CA VAL A 203 -0.16 -5.29 -3.77
C VAL A 203 0.07 -5.09 -5.26
N ILE A 204 -0.78 -5.68 -6.12
CA ILE A 204 -0.71 -5.50 -7.58
C ILE A 204 -0.82 -4.00 -7.93
N ALA A 205 -1.77 -3.29 -7.31
CA ALA A 205 -1.92 -1.86 -7.50
C ALA A 205 -0.71 -1.06 -6.99
N SER A 206 -0.03 -1.52 -5.92
CA SER A 206 1.17 -0.88 -5.38
C SER A 206 2.38 -1.02 -6.31
N ILE A 207 2.58 -2.20 -6.93
CA ILE A 207 3.81 -2.49 -7.68
C ILE A 207 3.72 -2.19 -9.19
N THR A 208 2.51 -2.21 -9.79
CA THR A 208 2.37 -2.10 -11.24
C THR A 208 2.99 -0.79 -11.77
N GLY A 209 3.99 -0.91 -12.64
CA GLY A 209 4.67 0.22 -13.26
C GLY A 209 5.64 0.97 -12.33
N SER A 210 6.07 0.39 -11.20
CA SER A 210 7.17 0.92 -10.39
C SER A 210 8.54 0.61 -11.03
N ASP A 211 9.55 1.41 -10.69
CA ASP A 211 10.92 1.21 -11.18
C ASP A 211 11.64 0.08 -10.43
N LEU A 212 11.31 -0.10 -9.14
CA LEU A 212 11.93 -1.12 -8.28
C LEU A 212 10.97 -1.58 -7.18
N VAL A 213 10.98 -2.88 -6.92
CA VAL A 213 10.32 -3.47 -5.75
C VAL A 213 11.39 -4.02 -4.80
N LEU A 214 11.35 -3.57 -3.55
CA LEU A 214 12.07 -4.16 -2.42
C LEU A 214 11.12 -5.08 -1.66
N VAL A 215 11.41 -6.38 -1.62
CA VAL A 215 10.66 -7.33 -0.82
C VAL A 215 11.34 -7.51 0.53
N VAL A 216 10.65 -7.17 1.61
CA VAL A 216 11.12 -7.39 2.99
C VAL A 216 10.56 -8.70 3.50
N THR A 217 11.44 -9.61 3.91
CA THR A 217 11.06 -10.91 4.49
C THR A 217 11.78 -11.16 5.81
N GLU A 218 11.35 -12.19 6.54
CA GLU A 218 11.98 -12.66 7.78
C GLU A 218 12.48 -14.08 7.61
N PRO A 219 13.50 -14.53 8.39
CA PRO A 219 14.08 -15.87 8.28
C PRO A 219 13.18 -16.94 8.91
N THR A 220 12.03 -17.16 8.32
CA THR A 220 11.03 -18.16 8.70
C THR A 220 10.57 -18.93 7.48
N LEU A 221 10.09 -20.17 7.66
CA LEU A 221 9.52 -20.98 6.56
C LEU A 221 8.36 -20.28 5.85
N SER A 222 7.50 -19.58 6.61
CA SER A 222 6.43 -18.77 5.99
C SER A 222 6.99 -17.59 5.21
N GLY A 223 8.02 -16.89 5.73
CA GLY A 223 8.67 -15.77 5.04
C GLY A 223 9.32 -16.20 3.72
N GLN A 224 9.96 -17.39 3.71
CA GLN A 224 10.52 -18.00 2.51
C GLN A 224 9.43 -18.31 1.47
N HIS A 225 8.36 -19.01 1.87
CA HIS A 225 7.25 -19.33 0.99
C HIS A 225 6.57 -18.07 0.41
N ASP A 226 6.33 -17.06 1.24
CA ASP A 226 5.67 -15.84 0.82
C ASP A 226 6.55 -15.00 -0.12
N LEU A 227 7.88 -14.97 0.11
CA LEU A 227 8.83 -14.36 -0.82
C LEU A 227 8.72 -14.96 -2.22
N LEU A 228 8.64 -16.29 -2.33
CA LEU A 228 8.54 -16.97 -3.62
C LEU A 228 7.29 -16.57 -4.40
N ARG A 229 6.17 -16.43 -3.71
CA ARG A 229 4.91 -15.97 -4.31
C ARG A 229 5.01 -14.52 -4.80
N VAL A 230 5.61 -13.65 -4.00
CA VAL A 230 5.83 -12.24 -4.37
C VAL A 230 6.82 -12.14 -5.55
N ALA A 231 7.91 -12.92 -5.55
CA ALA A 231 8.87 -12.95 -6.64
C ALA A 231 8.22 -13.41 -7.97
N GLN A 232 7.33 -14.40 -7.93
CA GLN A 232 6.55 -14.82 -9.10
C GLN A 232 5.64 -13.69 -9.61
N LEU A 233 4.99 -12.97 -8.68
CA LEU A 233 4.12 -11.86 -9.01
C LEU A 233 4.90 -10.72 -9.69
N THR A 234 6.02 -10.29 -9.12
CA THR A 234 6.84 -9.21 -9.69
C THR A 234 7.47 -9.59 -11.02
N ALA A 235 7.89 -10.86 -11.19
CA ALA A 235 8.38 -11.40 -12.45
C ALA A 235 7.28 -11.40 -13.54
N HIS A 236 6.04 -11.76 -13.18
CA HIS A 236 4.90 -11.68 -14.11
C HIS A 236 4.69 -10.26 -14.66
N PHE A 237 4.84 -9.25 -13.82
CA PHE A 237 4.76 -7.83 -14.22
C PHE A 237 6.07 -7.27 -14.77
N ARG A 238 7.15 -8.07 -14.84
CA ARG A 238 8.48 -7.68 -15.31
C ARG A 238 9.06 -6.48 -14.55
N ILE A 239 8.86 -6.44 -13.25
CA ILE A 239 9.34 -5.35 -12.41
C ILE A 239 10.66 -5.77 -11.76
N PRO A 240 11.72 -4.95 -11.85
CA PRO A 240 12.98 -5.18 -11.14
C PRO A 240 12.71 -5.37 -9.64
N THR A 241 13.27 -6.45 -9.07
CA THR A 241 12.95 -6.85 -7.70
C THR A 241 14.21 -7.25 -6.97
N ILE A 242 14.35 -6.77 -5.75
CA ILE A 242 15.44 -7.14 -4.82
C ILE A 242 14.82 -7.55 -3.48
N VAL A 243 15.56 -8.32 -2.67
CA VAL A 243 15.09 -8.83 -1.37
C VAL A 243 15.99 -8.36 -0.22
N CYS A 244 15.36 -7.94 0.87
CA CYS A 244 16.01 -7.69 2.15
C CYS A 244 15.51 -8.71 3.18
N VAL A 245 16.43 -9.42 3.86
CA VAL A 245 16.07 -10.30 4.98
C VAL A 245 16.22 -9.50 6.27
N ASN A 246 15.07 -9.13 6.84
CA ASN A 246 15.01 -8.44 8.12
C ASN A 246 15.06 -9.44 9.27
N LYS A 247 15.70 -9.07 10.40
CA LYS A 247 15.91 -9.94 11.57
C LYS A 247 16.69 -11.21 11.22
N TRP A 248 17.64 -11.09 10.28
CA TRP A 248 18.36 -12.21 9.68
C TRP A 248 19.07 -13.10 10.71
N ASP A 249 19.50 -12.53 11.80
CA ASP A 249 20.26 -13.15 12.89
C ASP A 249 19.41 -14.05 13.80
N LEU A 250 18.07 -13.99 13.69
CA LEU A 250 17.18 -14.92 14.38
C LEU A 250 17.27 -16.34 13.81
N ASN A 251 17.63 -16.49 12.54
CA ASN A 251 17.89 -17.80 11.91
C ASN A 251 18.76 -17.62 10.65
N ALA A 252 20.08 -17.74 10.84
CA ALA A 252 21.05 -17.55 9.76
C ALA A 252 20.90 -18.61 8.65
N ASP A 253 20.61 -19.86 8.99
CA ASP A 253 20.48 -20.94 8.02
C ASP A 253 19.30 -20.71 7.05
N ILE A 254 18.15 -20.31 7.60
CA ILE A 254 16.98 -19.94 6.76
C ILE A 254 17.26 -18.68 5.97
N THR A 255 18.01 -17.71 6.52
CA THR A 255 18.42 -16.53 5.76
C THR A 255 19.20 -16.89 4.51
N GLU A 256 20.18 -17.77 4.63
CA GLU A 256 20.98 -18.25 3.49
C GLU A 256 20.13 -19.01 2.46
N GLN A 257 19.20 -19.83 2.91
CA GLN A 257 18.26 -20.52 2.03
C GLN A 257 17.37 -19.51 1.26
N ILE A 258 16.81 -18.51 1.94
CA ILE A 258 15.99 -17.45 1.33
C ILE A 258 16.77 -16.72 0.23
N GLU A 259 18.01 -16.31 0.51
CA GLU A 259 18.84 -15.59 -0.48
C GLU A 259 19.25 -16.49 -1.65
N GLY A 260 19.55 -17.76 -1.39
CA GLY A 260 19.84 -18.74 -2.42
C GLY A 260 18.68 -18.94 -3.39
N GLU A 261 17.50 -19.20 -2.86
CA GLU A 261 16.29 -19.39 -3.67
C GLU A 261 15.85 -18.11 -4.40
N ALA A 262 16.01 -16.94 -3.78
CA ALA A 262 15.77 -15.65 -4.44
C ALA A 262 16.68 -15.49 -5.66
N LYS A 263 17.97 -15.77 -5.50
CA LYS A 263 18.97 -15.68 -6.56
C LYS A 263 18.67 -16.63 -7.73
N GLU A 264 18.24 -17.86 -7.46
CA GLU A 264 17.81 -18.81 -8.49
C GLU A 264 16.65 -18.29 -9.36
N ARG A 265 15.83 -17.40 -8.80
CA ARG A 265 14.71 -16.73 -9.49
C ARG A 265 15.04 -15.36 -10.06
N GLY A 266 16.32 -14.99 -10.05
CA GLY A 266 16.79 -13.70 -10.57
C GLY A 266 16.50 -12.50 -9.64
N VAL A 267 16.13 -12.74 -8.37
CA VAL A 267 15.95 -11.71 -7.35
C VAL A 267 17.25 -11.54 -6.58
N GLN A 268 17.87 -10.37 -6.68
CA GLN A 268 19.13 -10.08 -5.99
C GLN A 268 18.90 -9.70 -4.52
N ALA A 269 19.86 -10.03 -3.65
CA ALA A 269 19.83 -9.58 -2.25
C ALA A 269 20.18 -8.09 -2.17
N ALA A 270 19.30 -7.32 -1.52
CA ALA A 270 19.56 -5.93 -1.15
C ALA A 270 20.37 -5.82 0.14
N GLY A 271 20.43 -6.88 0.93
CA GLY A 271 21.15 -6.95 2.19
C GLY A 271 20.32 -7.54 3.33
N ARG A 272 20.91 -7.52 4.52
CA ARG A 272 20.36 -8.10 5.74
C ARG A 272 20.25 -7.01 6.80
N ILE A 273 19.17 -7.01 7.58
CA ILE A 273 18.98 -6.12 8.72
C ILE A 273 18.86 -7.00 9.96
N ARG A 274 19.70 -6.76 10.97
CA ARG A 274 19.66 -7.50 12.24
C ARG A 274 18.41 -7.18 13.05
N TYR A 275 18.04 -8.07 13.95
CA TYR A 275 17.06 -7.77 14.98
C TYR A 275 17.67 -6.81 16.01
N ASP A 276 16.98 -5.71 16.28
CA ASP A 276 17.39 -4.74 17.30
C ASP A 276 16.14 -4.11 17.95
N PRO A 277 16.01 -4.15 19.28
CA PRO A 277 14.93 -3.50 20.01
C PRO A 277 14.84 -1.99 19.75
N ALA A 278 15.93 -1.33 19.40
CA ALA A 278 15.98 0.09 19.08
C ALA A 278 15.01 0.48 17.95
N ILE A 279 14.66 -0.45 17.06
CA ILE A 279 13.63 -0.20 16.01
C ILE A 279 12.27 0.09 16.65
N THR A 280 11.88 -0.69 17.68
CA THR A 280 10.62 -0.49 18.40
C THR A 280 10.66 0.80 19.24
N GLU A 281 11.79 1.08 19.87
CA GLU A 281 11.99 2.32 20.64
C GLU A 281 11.88 3.55 19.74
N ALA A 282 12.51 3.54 18.56
CA ALA A 282 12.39 4.61 17.57
C ALA A 282 10.94 4.84 17.12
N GLN A 283 10.17 3.75 16.90
CA GLN A 283 8.73 3.85 16.55
C GLN A 283 7.93 4.53 17.69
N ILE A 284 8.16 4.14 18.93
CA ILE A 284 7.50 4.74 20.11
C ILE A 284 7.83 6.23 20.19
N MET A 285 9.08 6.61 19.89
CA MET A 285 9.53 8.00 19.85
C MET A 285 9.12 8.76 18.60
N LYS A 286 8.38 8.10 17.66
CA LYS A 286 7.92 8.67 16.39
C LYS A 286 9.07 9.27 15.57
N THR A 287 10.17 8.54 15.48
CA THR A 287 11.35 8.91 14.72
C THR A 287 11.87 7.74 13.89
N SER A 288 12.65 8.03 12.89
CA SER A 288 13.34 7.01 12.09
C SER A 288 14.47 6.36 12.90
N ILE A 289 14.65 5.04 12.76
CA ILE A 289 15.73 4.32 13.41
C ILE A 289 17.11 4.89 13.05
N VAL A 290 17.32 5.39 11.85
CA VAL A 290 18.60 5.96 11.40
C VAL A 290 18.89 7.34 11.98
N GLU A 291 17.90 7.99 12.59
CA GLU A 291 18.06 9.21 13.38
C GLU A 291 18.09 8.91 14.88
N TYR A 292 17.45 7.80 15.29
CA TYR A 292 17.39 7.40 16.70
C TYR A 292 18.73 6.88 17.22
N THR A 293 19.48 6.14 16.38
CA THR A 293 20.78 5.56 16.76
C THR A 293 21.73 5.47 15.58
N ASP A 294 23.03 5.63 15.87
CA ASP A 294 24.14 5.30 14.95
C ASP A 294 24.65 3.86 15.13
N GLY A 295 23.84 2.98 15.77
CA GLY A 295 24.19 1.59 16.00
C GLY A 295 24.22 0.74 14.73
N ALA A 296 24.65 -0.51 14.88
CA ALA A 296 24.86 -1.44 13.77
C ALA A 296 23.60 -1.71 12.93
N VAL A 297 22.38 -1.62 13.51
CA VAL A 297 21.12 -1.74 12.77
C VAL A 297 20.89 -0.56 11.83
N SER A 298 21.31 0.63 12.22
CA SER A 298 21.27 1.83 11.36
C SER A 298 22.21 1.65 10.16
N ASP A 299 23.40 1.09 10.37
CA ASP A 299 24.36 0.82 9.31
C ASP A 299 23.86 -0.26 8.34
N ASP A 300 23.21 -1.32 8.86
CA ASP A 300 22.58 -2.34 8.01
C ASP A 300 21.53 -1.70 7.07
N ILE A 301 20.68 -0.82 7.60
CA ILE A 301 19.63 -0.14 6.81
C ILE A 301 20.24 0.84 5.81
N LYS A 302 21.27 1.60 6.20
CA LYS A 302 22.01 2.48 5.28
C LYS A 302 22.63 1.69 4.12
N ALA A 303 23.19 0.51 4.38
CA ALA A 303 23.73 -0.38 3.36
C ALA A 303 22.64 -0.90 2.41
N VAL A 304 21.48 -1.32 2.95
CA VAL A 304 20.32 -1.72 2.13
C VAL A 304 19.85 -0.56 1.24
N TRP A 305 19.78 0.66 1.76
CA TRP A 305 19.44 1.85 0.98
C TRP A 305 20.41 2.09 -0.19
N GLN A 306 21.73 1.97 0.05
CA GLN A 306 22.72 2.11 -1.03
C GLN A 306 22.53 1.06 -2.12
N ASN A 307 22.18 -0.19 -1.75
CA ASN A 307 21.92 -1.25 -2.72
C ASN A 307 20.61 -1.01 -3.49
N VAL A 308 19.58 -0.41 -2.85
CA VAL A 308 18.36 0.06 -3.54
C VAL A 308 18.73 1.11 -4.61
N LEU A 309 19.54 2.10 -4.26
CA LEU A 309 19.98 3.13 -5.21
C LEU A 309 20.81 2.55 -6.35
N HIS A 310 21.65 1.56 -6.06
CA HIS A 310 22.44 0.87 -7.08
C HIS A 310 21.55 0.07 -8.05
N ALA A 311 20.51 -0.57 -7.55
CA ALA A 311 19.56 -1.33 -8.38
C ALA A 311 18.67 -0.43 -9.28
N LEU A 312 18.55 0.87 -8.94
CA LEU A 312 17.82 1.87 -9.74
C LEU A 312 18.66 2.55 -10.83
N ALA A 313 19.99 2.43 -10.75
CA ALA A 313 20.94 3.09 -11.68
C ALA A 313 20.99 2.36 -13.01
#